data_cbb7fa2ef808038e90e5e46b6041d2a2
#
_entry.id   cbb7fa2ef808038e90e5e46b6041d2a2
#
_cell.length_a   1.000
_cell.length_b   1.000
_cell.length_c   1.000
_cell.angle_alpha   90.00
_cell.angle_beta   90.00
_cell.angle_gamma   90.00
#
_symmetry.space_group_name_H-M   'P 1'
#
loop_
_entity.id
_entity.type
_entity.pdbx_description
1 polymer ?
#
loop_
_entity_poly.entity_id
_entity_poly.type
_entity_poly.pdbx_seq_one_letter_code
_entity_poly.pdbx_strand_id
1 'polypeptide(L)'
;MIAEFEHLFDQTRAAFGQERTFLRAKALAMSALVALGRHTISGMLCASAQQFVDWSAAYRLFEQQRFDRAALFAPVRRTVLERLQPHQPLVAMMDDTLIRKRGRKVYGTGWRRDPLGPHFTANFVWGQRFLQISAALPSAPTGPGQARGVPIDLVHAPSAARPRKNAPAEVWKEYRRQQQSMKISAVGAGQLAALRHRLDGEASGKDRPLIMPVDGGFTNRAVFRCAPPNTILIGRVRKDARLFSAE
;
A
#
# COMPACT_ATOMS: atom_id res chain seq x y z
N MET A 1 0.55 10.94 -22.51
CA MET A 1 0.38 9.84 -21.55
C MET A 1 1.68 9.03 -21.34
N ILE A 2 2.29 8.39 -22.37
CA ILE A 2 3.55 7.63 -22.19
C ILE A 2 4.68 8.53 -21.70
N ALA A 3 4.93 9.66 -22.37
CA ALA A 3 5.96 10.61 -21.98
C ALA A 3 5.75 11.20 -20.57
N GLU A 4 4.52 11.46 -20.18
CA GLU A 4 4.18 11.93 -18.82
C GLU A 4 4.45 10.87 -17.77
N PHE A 5 4.10 9.61 -18.05
CA PHE A 5 4.43 8.49 -17.16
C PHE A 5 5.95 8.31 -17.06
N GLU A 6 6.66 8.38 -18.18
CA GLU A 6 8.11 8.32 -18.21
C GLU A 6 8.75 9.41 -17.38
N HIS A 7 8.31 10.65 -17.56
CA HIS A 7 8.75 11.79 -16.76
C HIS A 7 8.46 11.61 -15.26
N LEU A 8 7.26 11.14 -14.90
CA LEU A 8 6.91 10.84 -13.51
C LEU A 8 7.81 9.73 -12.94
N PHE A 9 8.08 8.69 -13.73
CA PHE A 9 8.94 7.60 -13.29
C PHE A 9 10.39 8.07 -13.10
N ASP A 10 10.90 8.96 -13.95
CA ASP A 10 12.25 9.53 -13.82
C ASP A 10 12.45 10.27 -12.50
N GLN A 11 11.42 10.91 -11.97
CA GLN A 11 11.46 11.55 -10.66
C GLN A 11 11.63 10.53 -9.51
N THR A 12 11.40 9.25 -9.74
CA THR A 12 11.61 8.19 -8.73
C THR A 12 13.05 7.70 -8.66
N ARG A 13 13.98 8.27 -9.44
CA ARG A 13 15.38 7.81 -9.52
C ARG A 13 16.03 7.66 -8.13
N ALA A 14 15.79 8.60 -7.23
CA ALA A 14 16.33 8.58 -5.87
C ALA A 14 15.86 7.38 -5.01
N ALA A 15 14.78 6.72 -5.41
CA ALA A 15 14.31 5.51 -4.74
C ALA A 15 15.22 4.29 -4.97
N PHE A 16 16.14 4.36 -5.94
CA PHE A 16 16.97 3.22 -6.35
C PHE A 16 18.45 3.52 -6.06
N GLY A 17 19.11 2.63 -5.34
CA GLY A 17 20.54 2.76 -5.02
C GLY A 17 21.47 2.59 -6.23
N GLN A 18 21.00 2.00 -7.34
CA GLN A 18 21.82 1.75 -8.53
C GLN A 18 21.07 2.14 -9.80
N GLU A 19 21.77 2.81 -10.74
CA GLU A 19 21.24 3.24 -12.02
C GLU A 19 20.65 2.07 -12.83
N ARG A 20 21.41 0.99 -12.99
CA ARG A 20 20.95 -0.20 -13.73
C ARG A 20 19.69 -0.83 -13.16
N THR A 21 19.47 -0.74 -11.85
CA THR A 21 18.24 -1.22 -11.19
C THR A 21 17.07 -0.32 -11.52
N PHE A 22 17.28 0.99 -11.48
CA PHE A 22 16.31 2.00 -11.89
C PHE A 22 15.90 1.82 -13.35
N LEU A 23 16.86 1.77 -14.28
CA LEU A 23 16.58 1.61 -15.71
C LEU A 23 15.80 0.32 -16.01
N ARG A 24 16.12 -0.77 -15.31
CA ARG A 24 15.39 -2.03 -15.45
C ARG A 24 13.96 -1.93 -14.91
N ALA A 25 13.78 -1.28 -13.76
CA ALA A 25 12.46 -1.03 -13.19
C ALA A 25 11.62 -0.14 -14.11
N LYS A 26 12.21 0.92 -14.67
CA LYS A 26 11.58 1.82 -15.65
C LYS A 26 11.15 1.04 -16.89
N ALA A 27 12.04 0.23 -17.48
CA ALA A 27 11.72 -0.58 -18.65
C ALA A 27 10.56 -1.55 -18.38
N LEU A 28 10.54 -2.24 -17.23
CA LEU A 28 9.45 -3.14 -16.86
C LEU A 28 8.14 -2.39 -16.60
N ALA A 29 8.18 -1.21 -15.98
CA ALA A 29 7.01 -0.38 -15.77
C ALA A 29 6.41 0.10 -17.10
N MET A 30 7.25 0.54 -18.04
CA MET A 30 6.83 0.89 -19.41
C MET A 30 6.24 -0.33 -20.13
N SER A 31 6.88 -1.47 -20.01
CA SER A 31 6.40 -2.74 -20.61
C SER A 31 5.04 -3.16 -20.03
N ALA A 32 4.78 -2.88 -18.75
CA ALA A 32 3.49 -3.15 -18.13
C ALA A 32 2.33 -2.33 -18.75
N LEU A 33 2.61 -1.12 -19.26
CA LEU A 33 1.59 -0.28 -19.92
C LEU A 33 1.17 -0.83 -21.29
N VAL A 34 2.07 -1.55 -21.98
CA VAL A 34 1.84 -2.07 -23.32
C VAL A 34 1.56 -3.57 -23.35
N ALA A 35 1.80 -4.27 -22.24
CA ALA A 35 1.57 -5.71 -22.15
C ALA A 35 0.07 -6.02 -22.15
N LEU A 36 -0.37 -6.80 -23.12
CA LEU A 36 -1.73 -7.33 -23.20
C LEU A 36 -1.88 -8.56 -22.29
N GLY A 37 -2.97 -8.65 -21.55
CA GLY A 37 -3.26 -9.81 -20.72
C GLY A 37 -2.58 -9.77 -19.34
N ARG A 38 -1.96 -10.88 -18.92
CA ARG A 38 -1.34 -10.97 -17.59
C ARG A 38 -0.01 -10.24 -17.53
N HIS A 39 0.14 -9.31 -16.60
CA HIS A 39 1.39 -8.60 -16.32
C HIS A 39 2.39 -9.50 -15.56
N THR A 40 2.82 -10.60 -16.18
CA THR A 40 3.93 -11.41 -15.68
C THR A 40 5.25 -10.79 -16.13
N ILE A 41 6.34 -11.06 -15.40
CA ILE A 41 7.66 -10.55 -15.78
C ILE A 41 8.02 -10.99 -17.21
N SER A 42 7.78 -12.26 -17.53
CA SER A 42 8.01 -12.78 -18.90
C SER A 42 7.12 -12.07 -19.93
N GLY A 43 5.82 -11.87 -19.63
CA GLY A 43 4.92 -11.15 -20.54
C GLY A 43 5.36 -9.70 -20.79
N MET A 44 5.80 -8.99 -19.74
CA MET A 44 6.33 -7.64 -19.87
C MET A 44 7.61 -7.60 -20.70
N LEU A 45 8.54 -8.55 -20.51
CA LEU A 45 9.77 -8.65 -21.30
C LEU A 45 9.47 -8.95 -22.77
N CYS A 46 8.53 -9.84 -23.07
CA CYS A 46 8.09 -10.08 -24.44
C CYS A 46 7.45 -8.83 -25.07
N ALA A 47 6.61 -8.11 -24.32
CA ALA A 47 5.97 -6.89 -24.81
C ALA A 47 6.96 -5.76 -25.16
N SER A 48 8.16 -5.79 -24.56
CA SER A 48 9.26 -4.86 -24.85
C SER A 48 10.35 -5.42 -25.75
N ALA A 49 10.05 -6.48 -26.51
CA ALA A 49 10.99 -7.16 -27.43
C ALA A 49 12.27 -7.69 -26.75
N GLN A 50 12.19 -8.02 -25.44
CA GLN A 50 13.32 -8.54 -24.66
C GLN A 50 13.25 -10.06 -24.45
N GLN A 51 12.55 -10.80 -25.31
CA GLN A 51 12.38 -12.25 -25.21
C GLN A 51 13.69 -13.03 -25.36
N PHE A 52 14.69 -12.45 -26.02
CA PHE A 52 15.97 -13.10 -26.30
C PHE A 52 17.13 -12.66 -25.39
N VAL A 53 16.87 -11.86 -24.35
CA VAL A 53 17.88 -11.43 -23.38
C VAL A 53 17.81 -12.26 -22.10
N ASP A 54 18.83 -12.15 -21.23
CA ASP A 54 18.81 -12.78 -19.91
C ASP A 54 17.73 -12.17 -19.00
N TRP A 55 16.75 -12.97 -18.64
CA TRP A 55 15.64 -12.58 -17.76
C TRP A 55 15.97 -12.60 -16.28
N SER A 56 17.08 -13.24 -15.88
CA SER A 56 17.45 -13.41 -14.46
C SER A 56 17.51 -12.10 -13.72
N ALA A 57 17.99 -11.06 -14.38
CA ALA A 57 18.12 -9.74 -13.79
C ALA A 57 16.77 -9.05 -13.56
N ALA A 58 15.75 -9.28 -14.39
CA ALA A 58 14.39 -8.80 -14.19
C ALA A 58 13.70 -9.51 -13.02
N TYR A 59 13.87 -10.82 -12.91
CA TYR A 59 13.35 -11.59 -11.77
C TYR A 59 14.00 -11.19 -10.45
N ARG A 60 15.31 -10.94 -10.43
CA ARG A 60 16.05 -10.48 -9.23
C ARG A 60 15.60 -9.11 -8.71
N LEU A 61 14.95 -8.29 -9.53
CA LEU A 61 14.34 -7.03 -9.08
C LEU A 61 13.22 -7.28 -8.04
N PHE A 62 12.51 -8.41 -8.17
CA PHE A 62 11.37 -8.77 -7.29
C PHE A 62 11.75 -9.78 -6.20
N GLU A 63 12.94 -10.36 -6.25
CA GLU A 63 13.43 -11.31 -5.25
C GLU A 63 13.78 -10.60 -3.94
N GLN A 64 14.31 -9.39 -4.02
CA GLN A 64 14.70 -8.58 -2.88
C GLN A 64 14.20 -7.15 -3.06
N GLN A 65 13.92 -6.47 -1.95
CA GLN A 65 13.60 -5.04 -1.99
C GLN A 65 14.86 -4.23 -2.36
N ARG A 66 14.90 -3.75 -3.60
CA ARG A 66 16.04 -3.00 -4.17
C ARG A 66 15.74 -1.51 -4.37
N PHE A 67 14.67 -1.04 -3.76
CA PHE A 67 14.23 0.35 -3.82
C PHE A 67 13.59 0.79 -2.51
N ASP A 68 13.68 2.08 -2.23
CA ASP A 68 12.93 2.70 -1.15
C ASP A 68 11.50 2.97 -1.62
N ARG A 69 10.55 2.27 -1.02
CA ARG A 69 9.13 2.42 -1.33
C ARG A 69 8.62 3.84 -1.05
N ALA A 70 9.06 4.47 0.04
CA ALA A 70 8.60 5.81 0.41
C ALA A 70 9.06 6.86 -0.60
N ALA A 71 10.30 6.75 -1.08
CA ALA A 71 10.86 7.57 -2.13
C ALA A 71 10.20 7.29 -3.49
N LEU A 72 9.79 6.03 -3.76
CA LEU A 72 9.07 5.67 -4.99
C LEU A 72 7.73 6.38 -5.11
N PHE A 73 6.98 6.53 -4.01
CA PHE A 73 5.68 7.22 -4.01
C PHE A 73 5.79 8.74 -3.81
N ALA A 74 6.97 9.28 -3.49
CA ALA A 74 7.15 10.71 -3.23
C ALA A 74 6.73 11.61 -4.42
N PRO A 75 7.11 11.33 -5.68
CA PRO A 75 6.68 12.14 -6.82
C PRO A 75 5.16 12.15 -7.01
N VAL A 76 4.52 10.98 -6.88
CA VAL A 76 3.05 10.87 -7.01
C VAL A 76 2.37 11.69 -5.92
N ARG A 77 2.82 11.58 -4.68
CA ARG A 77 2.28 12.33 -3.55
C ARG A 77 2.44 13.83 -3.75
N ARG A 78 3.60 14.29 -4.21
CA ARG A 78 3.88 15.70 -4.52
C ARG A 78 2.94 16.20 -5.62
N THR A 79 2.81 15.49 -6.72
CA THR A 79 1.87 15.83 -7.81
C THR A 79 0.42 15.92 -7.33
N VAL A 80 0.00 15.03 -6.43
CA VAL A 80 -1.34 15.10 -5.82
C VAL A 80 -1.50 16.38 -5.00
N LEU A 81 -0.53 16.71 -4.15
CA LEU A 81 -0.57 17.90 -3.30
C LEU A 81 -0.58 19.21 -4.11
N GLU A 82 0.18 19.27 -5.20
CA GLU A 82 0.24 20.42 -6.11
C GLU A 82 -1.08 20.67 -6.86
N ARG A 83 -1.88 19.62 -7.06
CA ARG A 83 -3.20 19.72 -7.72
C ARG A 83 -4.33 20.14 -6.78
N LEU A 84 -4.11 20.09 -5.48
CA LEU A 84 -5.09 20.53 -4.48
C LEU A 84 -5.00 22.05 -4.26
N GLN A 85 -6.14 22.70 -4.06
CA GLN A 85 -6.18 24.12 -3.71
C GLN A 85 -5.41 24.39 -2.40
N PRO A 86 -4.85 25.58 -2.17
CA PRO A 86 -3.96 25.87 -1.04
C PRO A 86 -4.49 25.42 0.33
N HIS A 87 -5.75 25.64 0.65
CA HIS A 87 -6.37 25.29 1.94
C HIS A 87 -7.22 24.01 1.91
N GLN A 88 -7.25 23.32 0.77
CA GLN A 88 -8.02 22.10 0.63
C GLN A 88 -7.35 20.95 1.43
N PRO A 89 -8.09 20.22 2.28
CA PRO A 89 -7.52 19.07 2.98
C PRO A 89 -7.12 17.96 2.00
N LEU A 90 -6.12 17.19 2.38
CA LEU A 90 -5.84 15.92 1.68
C LEU A 90 -6.83 14.87 2.19
N VAL A 91 -7.74 14.46 1.33
CA VAL A 91 -8.60 13.31 1.60
C VAL A 91 -7.92 12.05 1.08
N ALA A 92 -7.69 11.07 1.96
CA ALA A 92 -7.07 9.80 1.56
C ALA A 92 -7.82 8.63 2.21
N MET A 93 -7.94 7.53 1.48
CA MET A 93 -8.59 6.31 1.93
C MET A 93 -7.54 5.24 2.19
N MET A 94 -7.70 4.50 3.29
CA MET A 94 -6.85 3.37 3.63
C MET A 94 -7.66 2.08 3.54
N ASP A 95 -7.16 1.14 2.74
CA ASP A 95 -7.82 -0.15 2.53
C ASP A 95 -6.80 -1.28 2.37
N ASP A 96 -7.19 -2.51 2.67
CA ASP A 96 -6.35 -3.67 2.46
C ASP A 96 -6.81 -4.50 1.27
N THR A 97 -5.82 -4.98 0.52
CA THR A 97 -6.07 -5.83 -0.65
C THR A 97 -5.34 -7.16 -0.51
N LEU A 98 -5.97 -8.22 -1.01
CA LEU A 98 -5.44 -9.57 -0.98
C LEU A 98 -5.07 -10.03 -2.39
N ILE A 99 -3.77 -10.30 -2.59
CA ILE A 99 -3.27 -10.87 -3.84
C ILE A 99 -3.11 -12.37 -3.67
N ARG A 100 -3.95 -13.14 -4.35
CA ARG A 100 -3.91 -14.61 -4.34
C ARG A 100 -2.57 -15.12 -4.86
N LYS A 101 -1.99 -16.10 -4.19
CA LYS A 101 -0.73 -16.75 -4.55
C LYS A 101 -0.92 -18.28 -4.58
N ARG A 102 -0.16 -18.95 -5.45
CA ARG A 102 -0.12 -20.42 -5.50
C ARG A 102 1.10 -20.97 -4.76
N GLY A 103 2.21 -20.23 -4.75
CA GLY A 103 3.46 -20.65 -4.12
C GLY A 103 3.40 -20.56 -2.61
N ARG A 104 3.70 -21.69 -1.91
CA ARG A 104 3.73 -21.75 -0.44
C ARG A 104 4.98 -21.12 0.17
N LYS A 105 6.05 -20.92 -0.63
CA LYS A 105 7.33 -20.33 -0.20
C LYS A 105 7.39 -18.80 -0.42
N VAL A 106 6.33 -18.19 -0.93
CA VAL A 106 6.30 -16.74 -1.14
C VAL A 106 6.21 -16.05 0.22
N TYR A 107 7.15 -15.14 0.50
CA TYR A 107 7.24 -14.44 1.77
C TYR A 107 5.93 -13.72 2.15
N GLY A 108 5.53 -13.85 3.40
CA GLY A 108 4.36 -13.16 3.96
C GLY A 108 3.00 -13.68 3.48
N THR A 109 2.98 -14.79 2.72
CA THR A 109 1.71 -15.45 2.38
C THR A 109 1.10 -16.13 3.60
N GLY A 110 -0.20 -16.21 3.59
CA GLY A 110 -0.98 -16.91 4.62
C GLY A 110 -2.41 -17.14 4.18
N TRP A 111 -3.12 -17.97 4.92
CA TRP A 111 -4.56 -18.16 4.75
C TRP A 111 -5.30 -16.92 5.27
N ARG A 112 -6.14 -16.35 4.44
CA ARG A 112 -6.93 -15.15 4.72
C ARG A 112 -8.38 -15.39 4.32
N ARG A 113 -9.31 -14.80 5.06
CA ARG A 113 -10.70 -14.78 4.62
C ARG A 113 -10.79 -14.03 3.29
N ASP A 114 -11.48 -14.62 2.32
CA ASP A 114 -11.72 -13.98 1.03
C ASP A 114 -12.77 -12.87 1.21
N PRO A 115 -12.43 -11.59 0.99
CA PRO A 115 -13.40 -10.50 1.12
C PRO A 115 -14.48 -10.55 0.03
N LEU A 116 -14.19 -11.21 -1.09
CA LEU A 116 -15.11 -11.38 -2.22
C LEU A 116 -15.88 -12.71 -2.16
N GLY A 117 -15.68 -13.49 -1.11
CA GLY A 117 -16.39 -14.75 -0.90
C GLY A 117 -17.86 -14.51 -0.50
N PRO A 118 -18.71 -15.51 -0.65
CA PRO A 118 -20.12 -15.42 -0.23
C PRO A 118 -20.23 -15.03 1.24
N HIS A 119 -21.22 -14.20 1.54
CA HIS A 119 -21.57 -13.82 2.89
C HIS A 119 -21.82 -15.01 3.76
N PHE A 120 -21.91 -15.44 4.71
CA PHE A 120 -22.29 -16.63 5.49
C PHE A 120 -21.44 -17.88 5.30
N THR A 121 -20.46 -17.90 4.39
CA THR A 121 -19.50 -19.01 4.25
C THR A 121 -18.11 -18.55 4.66
N ALA A 122 -17.40 -19.41 5.43
CA ALA A 122 -15.98 -19.18 5.74
C ALA A 122 -15.14 -19.61 4.53
N ASN A 123 -14.85 -18.66 3.65
CA ASN A 123 -13.98 -18.88 2.51
C ASN A 123 -12.59 -18.32 2.77
N PHE A 124 -11.57 -19.17 2.59
CA PHE A 124 -10.18 -18.79 2.79
C PHE A 124 -9.39 -18.91 1.50
N VAL A 125 -8.55 -17.94 1.25
CA VAL A 125 -7.60 -17.94 0.13
C VAL A 125 -6.17 -17.82 0.64
N TRP A 126 -5.26 -18.47 -0.08
CA TRP A 126 -3.83 -18.33 0.16
C TRP A 126 -3.31 -17.13 -0.60
N GLY A 127 -2.72 -16.15 0.09
CA GLY A 127 -2.28 -14.91 -0.56
C GLY A 127 -1.41 -14.02 0.32
N GLN A 128 -0.92 -12.96 -0.31
CA GLN A 128 -0.26 -11.83 0.34
C GLN A 128 -1.25 -10.71 0.55
N ARG A 129 -1.18 -10.05 1.70
CA ARG A 129 -1.99 -8.87 1.98
C ARG A 129 -1.14 -7.61 1.88
N PHE A 130 -1.69 -6.61 1.23
CA PHE A 130 -1.11 -5.29 1.13
C PHE A 130 -2.08 -4.26 1.70
N LEU A 131 -1.54 -3.24 2.33
CA LEU A 131 -2.28 -2.06 2.75
C LEU A 131 -1.94 -0.92 1.79
N GLN A 132 -2.96 -0.33 1.20
CA GLN A 132 -2.83 0.80 0.26
C GLN A 132 -3.43 2.04 0.88
N ILE A 133 -2.78 3.18 0.67
CA ILE A 133 -3.36 4.49 0.90
C ILE A 133 -3.50 5.19 -0.44
N SER A 134 -4.73 5.62 -0.75
CA SER A 134 -5.04 6.34 -2.00
C SER A 134 -5.61 7.70 -1.69
N ALA A 135 -5.04 8.75 -2.28
CA ALA A 135 -5.60 10.09 -2.24
C ALA A 135 -6.84 10.18 -3.11
N ALA A 136 -7.88 10.85 -2.65
CA ALA A 136 -9.04 11.21 -3.45
C ALA A 136 -8.75 12.52 -4.18
N LEU A 137 -8.44 12.44 -5.48
CA LEU A 137 -8.19 13.61 -6.31
C LEU A 137 -9.48 13.98 -7.06
N PRO A 138 -10.08 15.16 -6.82
CA PRO A 138 -11.25 15.60 -7.53
C PRO A 138 -11.02 15.64 -9.06
N SER A 139 -11.99 15.18 -9.84
CA SER A 139 -11.91 15.20 -11.31
C SER A 139 -12.09 16.61 -11.89
N ALA A 140 -12.74 17.51 -11.13
CA ALA A 140 -12.90 18.91 -11.46
C ALA A 140 -12.48 19.80 -10.27
N PRO A 141 -11.89 20.98 -10.49
CA PRO A 141 -11.44 21.86 -9.42
C PRO A 141 -12.58 22.40 -8.54
N THR A 142 -13.78 22.52 -9.09
CA THR A 142 -14.96 23.09 -8.43
C THR A 142 -16.22 22.27 -8.73
N GLY A 143 -17.03 22.05 -7.69
CA GLY A 143 -18.33 21.42 -7.79
C GLY A 143 -18.40 19.99 -7.24
N PRO A 144 -19.61 19.41 -7.08
CA PRO A 144 -19.82 18.03 -6.66
C PRO A 144 -19.40 17.10 -7.81
N GLY A 145 -18.14 16.70 -7.83
CA GLY A 145 -17.57 15.86 -8.87
C GLY A 145 -17.16 14.51 -8.32
N GLN A 146 -16.97 13.55 -9.23
CA GLN A 146 -16.33 12.27 -8.92
C GLN A 146 -14.85 12.51 -8.56
N ALA A 147 -14.36 11.83 -7.55
CA ALA A 147 -12.95 11.79 -7.23
C ALA A 147 -12.32 10.50 -7.75
N ARG A 148 -11.07 10.58 -8.18
CA ARG A 148 -10.25 9.41 -8.54
C ARG A 148 -9.34 9.05 -7.39
N GLY A 149 -9.28 7.76 -7.04
CA GLY A 149 -8.31 7.24 -6.10
C GLY A 149 -6.93 7.14 -6.74
N VAL A 150 -5.97 7.92 -6.25
CA VAL A 150 -4.56 7.87 -6.70
C VAL A 150 -3.74 7.21 -5.59
N PRO A 151 -3.13 6.04 -5.82
CA PRO A 151 -2.27 5.40 -4.82
C PRO A 151 -1.08 6.28 -4.45
N ILE A 152 -0.93 6.62 -3.18
CA ILE A 152 0.15 7.45 -2.64
C ILE A 152 1.05 6.72 -1.65
N ASP A 153 0.66 5.53 -1.22
CA ASP A 153 1.48 4.59 -0.46
C ASP A 153 0.93 3.16 -0.58
N LEU A 154 1.83 2.17 -0.50
CA LEU A 154 1.49 0.76 -0.52
C LEU A 154 2.48 0.00 0.37
N VAL A 155 2.01 -0.81 1.31
CA VAL A 155 2.86 -1.63 2.16
C VAL A 155 2.44 -3.09 2.18
N HIS A 156 3.41 -3.99 2.16
CA HIS A 156 3.17 -5.39 2.40
C HIS A 156 2.81 -5.60 3.90
N ALA A 157 1.70 -6.26 4.18
CA ALA A 157 1.25 -6.62 5.51
C ALA A 157 1.36 -8.15 5.71
N PRO A 158 2.57 -8.67 5.96
CA PRO A 158 2.81 -10.10 6.04
C PRO A 158 2.08 -10.73 7.23
N SER A 159 1.92 -12.05 7.19
CA SER A 159 1.49 -12.84 8.36
C SER A 159 2.71 -13.34 9.13
N ALA A 160 2.61 -13.35 10.44
CA ALA A 160 3.56 -14.08 11.25
C ALA A 160 3.52 -15.58 10.91
N ALA A 161 4.68 -16.18 10.72
CA ALA A 161 4.78 -17.61 10.43
C ALA A 161 4.42 -18.43 11.67
N ARG A 162 3.37 -19.27 11.56
CA ARG A 162 2.92 -20.09 12.69
C ARG A 162 3.96 -21.17 12.99
N PRO A 163 4.40 -21.33 14.25
CA PRO A 163 5.32 -22.38 14.65
C PRO A 163 4.72 -23.79 14.47
N ARG A 164 5.58 -24.78 14.41
CA ARG A 164 5.15 -26.20 14.49
C ARG A 164 4.48 -26.47 15.84
N LYS A 165 3.56 -27.44 15.89
CA LYS A 165 2.77 -27.73 17.09
C LYS A 165 3.64 -28.01 18.34
N ASN A 166 4.77 -28.66 18.16
CA ASN A 166 5.75 -29.04 19.22
C ASN A 166 6.91 -28.04 19.36
N ALA A 167 6.77 -26.81 18.84
CA ALA A 167 7.79 -25.80 19.06
C ALA A 167 7.88 -25.39 20.54
N PRO A 168 9.07 -25.03 21.05
CA PRO A 168 9.27 -24.56 22.42
C PRO A 168 8.37 -23.38 22.78
N ALA A 169 8.06 -23.23 24.06
CA ALA A 169 7.18 -22.14 24.55
C ALA A 169 7.66 -20.74 24.16
N GLU A 170 8.98 -20.51 24.14
CA GLU A 170 9.59 -19.24 23.73
C GLU A 170 9.29 -18.89 22.26
N VAL A 171 9.31 -19.88 21.36
CA VAL A 171 8.96 -19.68 19.96
C VAL A 171 7.47 -19.29 19.82
N TRP A 172 6.59 -19.88 20.63
CA TRP A 172 5.18 -19.50 20.66
C TRP A 172 4.97 -18.10 21.26
N LYS A 173 5.77 -17.70 22.25
CA LYS A 173 5.72 -16.35 22.83
C LYS A 173 6.13 -15.30 21.79
N GLU A 174 7.24 -15.55 21.08
CA GLU A 174 7.70 -14.68 20.00
C GLU A 174 6.68 -14.61 18.85
N TYR A 175 6.11 -15.73 18.44
CA TYR A 175 5.03 -15.75 17.44
C TYR A 175 3.85 -14.87 17.85
N ARG A 176 3.40 -14.95 19.11
CA ARG A 176 2.30 -14.11 19.59
C ARG A 176 2.64 -12.62 19.54
N ARG A 177 3.89 -12.26 19.90
CA ARG A 177 4.39 -10.89 19.80
C ARG A 177 4.39 -10.38 18.36
N GLN A 178 4.93 -11.15 17.44
CA GLN A 178 4.93 -10.84 16.01
C GLN A 178 3.51 -10.75 15.45
N GLN A 179 2.63 -11.67 15.85
CA GLN A 179 1.24 -11.65 15.42
C GLN A 179 0.52 -10.35 15.85
N GLN A 180 0.85 -9.80 17.01
CA GLN A 180 0.29 -8.51 17.46
C GLN A 180 0.81 -7.34 16.63
N SER A 181 2.13 -7.25 16.40
CA SER A 181 2.75 -6.18 15.63
C SER A 181 2.37 -6.22 14.13
N MET A 182 2.08 -7.42 13.60
CA MET A 182 1.66 -7.64 12.21
C MET A 182 0.14 -7.59 12.02
N LYS A 183 -0.64 -7.26 13.05
CA LYS A 183 -2.07 -7.00 12.86
C LYS A 183 -2.28 -5.87 11.88
N ILE A 184 -3.28 -6.00 10.99
CA ILE A 184 -3.55 -4.99 9.98
C ILE A 184 -3.82 -3.62 10.58
N SER A 185 -4.48 -3.58 11.75
CA SER A 185 -4.71 -2.32 12.49
C SER A 185 -3.41 -1.68 12.99
N ALA A 186 -2.43 -2.48 13.44
CA ALA A 186 -1.12 -1.98 13.85
C ALA A 186 -0.32 -1.47 12.63
N VAL A 187 -0.34 -2.22 11.53
CA VAL A 187 0.25 -1.79 10.26
C VAL A 187 -0.41 -0.51 9.77
N GLY A 188 -1.74 -0.41 9.82
CA GLY A 188 -2.50 0.78 9.43
C GLY A 188 -2.15 2.00 10.27
N ALA A 189 -2.10 1.87 11.59
CA ALA A 189 -1.69 2.95 12.49
C ALA A 189 -0.26 3.44 12.18
N GLY A 190 0.68 2.50 11.95
CA GLY A 190 2.04 2.83 11.56
C GLY A 190 2.14 3.54 10.21
N GLN A 191 1.35 3.12 9.21
CA GLN A 191 1.33 3.77 7.90
C GLN A 191 0.69 5.17 7.95
N LEU A 192 -0.35 5.35 8.75
CA LEU A 192 -0.97 6.66 8.99
C LEU A 192 0.04 7.65 9.58
N ALA A 193 0.76 7.24 10.63
CA ALA A 193 1.81 8.05 11.25
C ALA A 193 2.95 8.37 10.26
N ALA A 194 3.39 7.36 9.51
CA ALA A 194 4.43 7.53 8.50
C ALA A 194 3.99 8.45 7.35
N LEU A 195 2.75 8.38 6.89
CA LEU A 195 2.21 9.29 5.88
C LEU A 195 2.18 10.72 6.42
N ARG A 196 1.65 10.95 7.64
CA ARG A 196 1.61 12.30 8.23
C ARG A 196 3.02 12.88 8.36
N HIS A 197 3.97 12.10 8.85
CA HIS A 197 5.36 12.54 8.95
C HIS A 197 5.96 12.98 7.60
N ARG A 198 5.65 12.24 6.52
CA ARG A 198 6.09 12.61 5.16
C ARG A 198 5.42 13.88 4.67
N LEU A 199 4.12 14.05 4.94
CA LEU A 199 3.39 15.27 4.60
C LEU A 199 3.94 16.49 5.34
N ASP A 200 4.34 16.32 6.60
CA ASP A 200 4.95 17.39 7.41
C ASP A 200 6.32 17.81 6.85
N GLY A 201 7.03 16.92 6.17
CA GLY A 201 8.30 17.20 5.50
C GLY A 201 8.14 17.86 4.11
N GLU A 202 6.92 17.94 3.57
CA GLU A 202 6.66 18.53 2.25
C GLU A 202 6.02 19.92 2.40
N ALA A 203 6.57 20.95 1.74
CA ALA A 203 6.11 22.34 1.88
C ALA A 203 4.59 22.49 1.63
N SER A 204 4.03 21.81 0.63
CA SER A 204 2.60 21.82 0.31
C SER A 204 1.75 20.87 1.17
N GLY A 205 2.37 20.08 2.04
CA GLY A 205 1.72 19.10 2.90
C GLY A 205 1.73 19.45 4.38
N LYS A 206 2.70 20.24 4.85
CA LYS A 206 2.99 20.50 6.27
C LYS A 206 1.76 20.95 7.08
N ASP A 207 1.09 21.97 6.63
CA ASP A 207 -0.07 22.55 7.34
C ASP A 207 -1.42 22.03 6.82
N ARG A 208 -1.38 21.10 5.87
CA ARG A 208 -2.58 20.56 5.24
C ARG A 208 -3.23 19.49 6.11
N PRO A 209 -4.51 19.64 6.50
CA PRO A 209 -5.22 18.60 7.23
C PRO A 209 -5.32 17.32 6.38
N LEU A 210 -5.11 16.17 7.04
CA LEU A 210 -5.35 14.86 6.46
C LEU A 210 -6.71 14.34 6.94
N ILE A 211 -7.65 14.11 6.04
CA ILE A 211 -8.93 13.47 6.32
C ILE A 211 -8.87 12.05 5.78
N MET A 212 -9.05 11.06 6.65
CA MET A 212 -8.93 9.66 6.27
C MET A 212 -10.19 8.87 6.66
N PRO A 213 -11.12 8.68 5.72
CA PRO A 213 -12.16 7.66 5.85
C PRO A 213 -11.52 6.27 5.91
N VAL A 214 -11.94 5.47 6.90
CA VAL A 214 -11.48 4.10 7.10
C VAL A 214 -12.65 3.15 7.19
N ASP A 215 -12.45 1.92 6.71
CA ASP A 215 -13.47 0.87 6.81
C ASP A 215 -13.56 0.27 8.23
N GLY A 216 -14.48 -0.70 8.43
CA GLY A 216 -14.69 -1.36 9.72
C GLY A 216 -13.45 -2.11 10.25
N GLY A 217 -12.53 -2.53 9.39
CA GLY A 217 -11.27 -3.19 9.77
C GLY A 217 -10.30 -2.26 10.51
N PHE A 218 -10.36 -0.96 10.18
CA PHE A 218 -9.53 0.10 10.79
C PHE A 218 -10.29 0.97 11.78
N THR A 219 -11.63 0.83 11.88
CA THR A 219 -12.45 1.53 12.89
C THR A 219 -12.30 0.84 14.25
N ASN A 220 -11.15 1.01 14.88
CA ASN A 220 -10.86 0.39 16.16
C ASN A 220 -9.96 1.29 17.03
N ARG A 221 -9.96 1.00 18.35
CA ARG A 221 -9.22 1.78 19.35
C ARG A 221 -7.74 1.93 19.03
N ALA A 222 -7.10 0.89 18.44
CA ALA A 222 -5.66 0.92 18.16
C ALA A 222 -5.32 1.95 17.09
N VAL A 223 -6.15 2.09 16.04
CA VAL A 223 -5.95 3.07 14.97
C VAL A 223 -6.32 4.48 15.45
N PHE A 224 -7.48 4.64 16.08
CA PHE A 224 -7.99 5.96 16.50
C PHE A 224 -7.13 6.61 17.58
N ARG A 225 -6.59 5.86 18.54
CA ARG A 225 -5.68 6.38 19.56
C ARG A 225 -4.32 6.82 19.05
N CYS A 226 -3.91 6.26 17.93
CA CYS A 226 -2.63 6.58 17.30
C CYS A 226 -2.76 7.60 16.16
N ALA A 227 -3.91 8.28 16.06
CA ALA A 227 -4.11 9.34 15.06
C ALA A 227 -3.10 10.47 15.29
N PRO A 228 -2.25 10.79 14.30
CA PRO A 228 -1.28 11.87 14.43
C PRO A 228 -1.98 13.24 14.52
N PRO A 229 -1.30 14.29 15.01
CA PRO A 229 -1.79 15.66 14.89
C PRO A 229 -2.15 16.02 13.45
N ASN A 230 -3.07 16.96 13.30
CA ASN A 230 -3.57 17.43 11.98
C ASN A 230 -4.13 16.31 11.09
N THR A 231 -4.72 15.28 11.73
CA THR A 231 -5.33 14.12 11.06
C THR A 231 -6.71 13.84 11.64
N ILE A 232 -7.70 13.76 10.76
CA ILE A 232 -9.10 13.46 11.09
C ILE A 232 -9.42 12.07 10.55
N LEU A 233 -9.73 11.13 11.45
CA LEU A 233 -10.18 9.79 11.08
C LEU A 233 -11.71 9.74 11.07
N ILE A 234 -12.28 9.20 10.00
CA ILE A 234 -13.72 8.99 9.86
C ILE A 234 -13.96 7.51 9.71
N GLY A 235 -14.59 6.87 10.67
CA GLY A 235 -14.84 5.43 10.65
C GLY A 235 -16.31 5.10 10.87
N ARG A 236 -16.78 4.03 10.21
CA ARG A 236 -18.12 3.49 10.42
C ARG A 236 -18.16 2.71 11.74
N VAL A 237 -18.93 3.17 12.69
CA VAL A 237 -19.17 2.44 13.94
C VAL A 237 -20.20 1.32 13.70
N ARG A 238 -19.97 0.15 14.26
CA ARG A 238 -20.94 -0.96 14.23
C ARG A 238 -22.15 -0.63 15.07
N LYS A 239 -23.32 -1.10 14.66
CA LYS A 239 -24.59 -0.87 15.41
C LYS A 239 -24.57 -1.43 16.83
N ASP A 240 -23.78 -2.49 17.06
CA ASP A 240 -23.62 -3.16 18.35
C ASP A 240 -22.43 -2.63 19.18
N ALA A 241 -21.79 -1.54 18.75
CA ALA A 241 -20.67 -0.97 19.47
C ALA A 241 -21.13 -0.32 20.77
N ARG A 242 -20.45 -0.64 21.87
CA ARG A 242 -20.60 0.03 23.15
C ARG A 242 -19.75 1.29 23.14
N LEU A 243 -20.39 2.43 23.09
CA LEU A 243 -19.75 3.74 23.16
C LEU A 243 -19.82 4.24 24.59
N PHE A 244 -18.74 4.79 25.10
CA PHE A 244 -18.65 5.41 26.44
C PHE A 244 -18.32 6.88 26.23
N SER A 245 -18.94 7.76 27.04
CA SER A 245 -18.53 9.15 27.11
C SER A 245 -17.09 9.21 27.63
N ALA A 246 -16.31 10.18 27.16
CA ALA A 246 -15.08 10.55 27.87
C ALA A 246 -15.47 11.22 29.18
N GLU A 247 -14.97 10.69 30.30
CA GLU A 247 -15.02 11.35 31.61
C GLU A 247 -14.03 12.53 31.63
#